data_acfdf8bee3d229ce16490b51d0f9d8e6
#
_entry.id   acfdf8bee3d229ce16490b51d0f9d8e6
#
_cell.length_a   1.000
_cell.length_b   1.000
_cell.length_c   1.000
_cell.angle_alpha   90.00
_cell.angle_beta   90.00
_cell.angle_gamma   90.00
#
_symmetry.space_group_name_H-M   'P 1'
#
loop_
_entity.id
_entity.type
_entity.pdbx_description
1 polymer ?
#
loop_
_entity_poly.entity_id
_entity_poly.type
_entity_poly.pdbx_seq_one_letter_code
_entity_poly.pdbx_strand_id
1 'polypeptide(L)'
;MYLIAAEAELNLNHKKEGAEYINEIRRRAGKEGHKKEMEISQDELTIDFILDERARELGGEQQRWFDLKRTDKLLERVQKYNPDAKSNIKDYHILRPIPQTQLDAVINKEEFKQNTGYSGN
;
A
#
# COMPACT_ATOMS: atom_id res chain seq x y z
N MET A 1 -7.99 -3.68 -11.79
CA MET A 1 -8.36 -2.42 -12.49
C MET A 1 -9.23 -1.51 -11.62
N TYR A 2 -10.38 -1.92 -11.09
CA TYR A 2 -11.28 -1.08 -10.27
C TYR A 2 -10.61 -0.37 -9.09
N LEU A 3 -9.75 -1.05 -8.33
CA LEU A 3 -9.03 -0.45 -7.19
C LEU A 3 -8.08 0.69 -7.61
N ILE A 4 -7.49 0.59 -8.81
CA ILE A 4 -6.64 1.66 -9.38
C ILE A 4 -7.51 2.84 -9.80
N ALA A 5 -8.65 2.57 -10.44
CA ALA A 5 -9.59 3.60 -10.85
C ALA A 5 -10.16 4.35 -9.62
N ALA A 6 -10.57 3.61 -8.58
CA ALA A 6 -11.06 4.21 -7.34
C ALA A 6 -10.04 5.15 -6.69
N GLU A 7 -8.76 4.76 -6.68
CA GLU A 7 -7.69 5.60 -6.14
C GLU A 7 -7.44 6.85 -7.01
N ALA A 8 -7.46 6.68 -8.35
CA ALA A 8 -7.33 7.80 -9.26
C ALA A 8 -8.47 8.83 -9.09
N GLU A 9 -9.71 8.36 -9.00
CA GLU A 9 -10.88 9.22 -8.77
C GLU A 9 -10.83 9.91 -7.40
N LEU A 10 -10.38 9.21 -6.36
CA LEU A 10 -10.16 9.82 -5.05
C LEU A 10 -9.15 10.98 -5.13
N ASN A 11 -8.04 10.79 -5.85
CA ASN A 11 -7.01 11.81 -6.02
C ASN A 11 -7.49 13.00 -6.86
N LEU A 12 -8.44 12.78 -7.76
CA LEU A 12 -9.11 13.83 -8.53
C LEU A 12 -10.28 14.49 -7.77
N ASN A 13 -10.52 14.07 -6.52
CA ASN A 13 -11.64 14.52 -5.68
C ASN A 13 -13.04 14.13 -6.22
N HIS A 14 -13.11 13.09 -7.04
CA HIS A 14 -14.34 12.50 -7.58
C HIS A 14 -14.77 11.31 -6.70
N LYS A 15 -15.08 11.56 -5.44
CA LYS A 15 -15.34 10.50 -4.44
C LYS A 15 -16.51 9.61 -4.78
N LYS A 16 -17.53 10.14 -5.45
CA LYS A 16 -18.71 9.38 -5.84
C LYS A 16 -18.35 8.29 -6.85
N GLU A 17 -17.63 8.67 -7.90
CA GLU A 17 -17.16 7.77 -8.95
C GLU A 17 -16.18 6.74 -8.40
N GLY A 18 -15.29 7.17 -7.51
CA GLY A 18 -14.36 6.29 -6.83
C GLY A 18 -15.06 5.25 -5.94
N ALA A 19 -16.12 5.64 -5.22
CA ALA A 19 -16.93 4.72 -4.41
C ALA A 19 -17.65 3.68 -5.28
N GLU A 20 -18.16 4.07 -6.47
CA GLU A 20 -18.80 3.13 -7.39
C GLU A 20 -17.81 2.05 -7.86
N TYR A 21 -16.55 2.38 -8.16
CA TYR A 21 -15.55 1.37 -8.49
C TYR A 21 -15.29 0.38 -7.34
N ILE A 22 -15.28 0.85 -6.10
CA ILE A 22 -15.18 -0.04 -4.93
C ILE A 22 -16.43 -0.90 -4.81
N ASN A 23 -17.61 -0.32 -5.00
CA ASN A 23 -18.89 -1.02 -4.88
C ASN A 23 -19.03 -2.14 -5.91
N GLU A 24 -18.48 -2.01 -7.12
CA GLU A 24 -18.43 -3.11 -8.09
C GLU A 24 -17.73 -4.36 -7.53
N ILE A 25 -16.58 -4.16 -6.86
CA ILE A 25 -15.83 -5.26 -6.23
C ILE A 25 -16.64 -5.86 -5.08
N ARG A 26 -17.19 -5.02 -4.22
CA ARG A 26 -17.91 -5.43 -3.02
C ARG A 26 -19.21 -6.14 -3.33
N ARG A 27 -19.96 -5.69 -4.35
CA ARG A 27 -21.16 -6.39 -4.86
C ARG A 27 -20.82 -7.78 -5.40
N ARG A 28 -19.71 -7.91 -6.12
CA ARG A 28 -19.23 -9.20 -6.62
C ARG A 28 -18.93 -10.18 -5.46
N ALA A 29 -18.27 -9.70 -4.41
CA ALA A 29 -17.89 -10.50 -3.24
C ALA A 29 -19.07 -10.76 -2.28
N GLY A 30 -20.13 -9.95 -2.34
CA GLY A 30 -21.29 -10.05 -1.48
C GLY A 30 -22.11 -11.32 -1.72
N LYS A 31 -22.62 -11.91 -0.63
CA LYS A 31 -23.58 -13.03 -0.70
C LYS A 31 -24.86 -12.61 -1.40
N GLU A 32 -25.51 -13.57 -2.06
CA GLU A 32 -26.82 -13.36 -2.68
C GLU A 32 -27.81 -12.81 -1.63
N GLY A 33 -28.54 -11.76 -2.01
CA GLY A 33 -29.47 -11.04 -1.12
C GLY A 33 -28.83 -9.97 -0.22
N HIS A 34 -27.50 -9.95 -0.04
CA HIS A 34 -26.77 -9.01 0.84
C HIS A 34 -25.80 -8.09 0.11
N LYS A 35 -25.84 -8.04 -1.20
CA LYS A 35 -24.89 -7.27 -2.01
C LYS A 35 -24.92 -5.77 -1.71
N LYS A 36 -26.13 -5.21 -1.49
CA LYS A 36 -26.30 -3.79 -1.15
C LYS A 36 -25.72 -3.39 0.21
N GLU A 37 -25.75 -4.30 1.18
CA GLU A 37 -25.20 -4.06 2.51
C GLU A 37 -23.67 -3.94 2.51
N MET A 38 -23.04 -4.38 1.42
CA MET A 38 -21.59 -4.29 1.23
C MET A 38 -21.14 -2.96 0.64
N GLU A 39 -22.06 -2.17 0.09
CA GLU A 39 -21.72 -0.90 -0.56
C GLU A 39 -21.26 0.15 0.44
N ILE A 40 -20.39 1.04 -0.02
CA ILE A 40 -19.95 2.21 0.73
C ILE A 40 -20.49 3.49 0.11
N SER A 41 -20.61 4.51 0.93
CA SER A 41 -20.90 5.88 0.51
C SER A 41 -19.62 6.58 0.01
N GLN A 42 -19.77 7.70 -0.68
CA GLN A 42 -18.66 8.55 -1.09
C GLN A 42 -17.86 9.10 0.11
N ASP A 43 -18.50 9.28 1.27
CA ASP A 43 -17.87 9.84 2.45
C ASP A 43 -16.97 8.83 3.17
N GLU A 44 -17.22 7.55 2.97
CA GLU A 44 -16.38 6.45 3.47
C GLU A 44 -15.16 6.20 2.59
N LEU A 45 -15.15 6.71 1.34
CA LEU A 45 -14.02 6.53 0.44
C LEU A 45 -12.83 7.37 0.91
N THR A 46 -11.81 6.67 1.38
CA THR A 46 -10.52 7.22 1.79
C THR A 46 -9.38 6.37 1.24
N ILE A 47 -8.16 6.90 1.24
CA ILE A 47 -6.99 6.10 0.86
C ILE A 47 -6.81 4.89 1.78
N ASP A 48 -7.11 5.05 3.06
CA ASP A 48 -7.04 3.94 4.03
C ASP A 48 -8.06 2.85 3.71
N PHE A 49 -9.28 3.22 3.33
CA PHE A 49 -10.30 2.27 2.89
C PHE A 49 -9.86 1.51 1.64
N ILE A 50 -9.33 2.22 0.63
CA ILE A 50 -8.82 1.62 -0.61
C ILE A 50 -7.68 0.63 -0.31
N LEU A 51 -6.75 1.01 0.57
CA LEU A 51 -5.64 0.14 0.98
C LEU A 51 -6.12 -1.12 1.71
N ASP A 52 -7.18 -1.03 2.48
CA ASP A 52 -7.80 -2.19 3.15
C ASP A 52 -8.51 -3.09 2.15
N GLU A 53 -9.22 -2.52 1.17
CA GLU A 53 -9.84 -3.29 0.09
C GLU A 53 -8.79 -3.98 -0.79
N ARG A 54 -7.71 -3.28 -1.13
CA ARG A 54 -6.56 -3.87 -1.84
C ARG A 54 -5.94 -5.03 -1.08
N ALA A 55 -5.84 -4.93 0.24
CA ALA A 55 -5.33 -6.03 1.07
C ALA A 55 -6.23 -7.27 1.03
N ARG A 56 -7.55 -7.07 1.00
CA ARG A 56 -8.53 -8.18 0.88
C ARG A 56 -8.52 -8.83 -0.50
N GLU A 57 -8.53 -8.02 -1.56
CA GLU A 57 -8.60 -8.50 -2.95
C GLU A 57 -7.28 -9.09 -3.46
N LEU A 58 -6.15 -8.50 -3.08
CA LEU A 58 -4.82 -8.86 -3.59
C LEU A 58 -3.97 -9.59 -2.54
N GLY A 59 -4.63 -10.20 -1.55
CA GLY A 59 -3.96 -11.00 -0.54
C GLY A 59 -3.14 -12.13 -1.17
N GLY A 60 -1.84 -12.19 -0.87
CA GLY A 60 -0.92 -13.17 -1.46
C GLY A 60 -0.26 -12.75 -2.78
N GLU A 61 -0.68 -11.66 -3.42
CA GLU A 61 -0.07 -11.14 -4.66
C GLU A 61 1.18 -10.27 -4.40
N GLN A 62 1.65 -10.18 -3.18
CA GLN A 62 2.85 -9.44 -2.76
C GLN A 62 2.83 -7.93 -3.07
N GLN A 63 1.65 -7.34 -3.28
CA GLN A 63 1.50 -5.93 -3.62
C GLN A 63 1.58 -5.02 -2.39
N ARG A 64 1.34 -5.55 -1.17
CA ARG A 64 1.16 -4.77 0.05
C ARG A 64 2.29 -3.80 0.37
N TRP A 65 3.54 -4.23 0.23
CA TRP A 65 4.71 -3.37 0.46
C TRP A 65 4.71 -2.14 -0.45
N PHE A 66 4.46 -2.35 -1.75
CA PHE A 66 4.46 -1.27 -2.73
C PHE A 66 3.31 -0.30 -2.50
N ASP A 67 2.12 -0.81 -2.18
CA ASP A 67 0.95 0.01 -1.87
C ASP A 67 1.19 0.90 -0.65
N LEU A 68 1.68 0.34 0.45
CA LEU A 68 1.94 1.09 1.67
C LEU A 68 3.08 2.10 1.51
N LYS A 69 4.11 1.74 0.74
CA LYS A 69 5.23 2.65 0.49
C LYS A 69 4.83 3.85 -0.36
N ARG A 70 4.17 3.63 -1.50
CA ARG A 70 3.80 4.72 -2.43
C ARG A 70 2.74 5.68 -1.87
N THR A 71 1.99 5.25 -0.85
CA THR A 71 0.98 6.07 -0.17
C THR A 71 1.44 6.63 1.17
N ASP A 72 2.74 6.49 1.49
CA ASP A 72 3.36 6.92 2.76
C ASP A 72 2.72 6.31 4.02
N LYS A 73 2.04 5.16 3.87
CA LYS A 73 1.34 4.46 4.95
C LYS A 73 2.13 3.31 5.58
N LEU A 74 3.36 3.04 5.12
CA LEU A 74 4.11 1.87 5.56
C LEU A 74 4.37 1.87 7.08
N LEU A 75 4.96 2.94 7.60
CA LEU A 75 5.34 3.03 9.01
C LEU A 75 4.11 3.01 9.92
N GLU A 76 3.12 3.86 9.61
CA GLU A 76 1.86 3.93 10.35
C GLU A 76 1.17 2.57 10.43
N ARG A 77 1.02 1.89 9.29
CA ARG A 77 0.32 0.61 9.21
C ARG A 77 1.08 -0.53 9.90
N VAL A 78 2.40 -0.56 9.81
CA VAL A 78 3.22 -1.55 10.54
C VAL A 78 3.11 -1.33 12.04
N GLN A 79 3.24 -0.09 12.52
CA GLN A 79 3.11 0.22 13.94
C GLN A 79 1.72 -0.13 14.48
N LYS A 80 0.68 0.06 13.68
CA LYS A 80 -0.71 -0.18 14.11
C LYS A 80 -1.12 -1.65 14.07
N TYR A 81 -0.67 -2.39 13.05
CA TYR A 81 -1.24 -3.70 12.73
C TYR A 81 -0.25 -4.87 12.78
N ASN A 82 1.05 -4.62 12.92
CA ASN A 82 2.04 -5.69 12.96
C ASN A 82 2.79 -5.69 14.30
N PRO A 83 2.30 -6.46 15.30
CA PRO A 83 2.91 -6.49 16.64
C PRO A 83 4.37 -6.97 16.62
N ASP A 84 4.75 -7.86 15.69
CA ASP A 84 6.10 -8.43 15.61
C ASP A 84 7.11 -7.44 15.04
N ALA A 85 6.69 -6.62 14.09
CA ALA A 85 7.56 -5.63 13.45
C ALA A 85 7.53 -4.26 14.12
N LYS A 86 6.49 -3.97 14.92
CA LYS A 86 6.23 -2.65 15.52
C LYS A 86 7.44 -2.07 16.27
N SER A 87 8.16 -2.87 17.04
CA SER A 87 9.33 -2.43 17.81
C SER A 87 10.59 -2.22 16.97
N ASN A 88 10.62 -2.82 15.77
CA ASN A 88 11.80 -2.86 14.92
C ASN A 88 11.73 -1.90 13.73
N ILE A 89 10.52 -1.49 13.33
CA ILE A 89 10.33 -0.57 12.20
C ILE A 89 10.93 0.81 12.52
N LYS A 90 11.71 1.35 11.59
CA LYS A 90 12.34 2.67 11.66
C LYS A 90 12.06 3.42 10.36
N ASP A 91 12.24 4.73 10.36
CA ASP A 91 11.96 5.59 9.22
C ASP A 91 12.73 5.18 7.95
N TYR A 92 13.97 4.74 8.10
CA TYR A 92 14.79 4.30 6.97
C TYR A 92 14.29 3.02 6.30
N HIS A 93 13.43 2.23 6.95
CA HIS A 93 12.84 1.01 6.36
C HIS A 93 11.86 1.31 5.21
N ILE A 94 11.53 2.56 4.95
CA ILE A 94 10.82 2.99 3.73
C ILE A 94 11.65 2.60 2.49
N LEU A 95 12.97 2.62 2.60
CA LEU A 95 13.87 2.12 1.58
C LEU A 95 14.36 0.72 1.96
N ARG A 96 14.65 -0.11 0.98
CA ARG A 96 15.31 -1.40 1.20
C ARG A 96 16.82 -1.22 1.11
N PRO A 97 17.60 -2.06 1.80
CA PRO A 97 19.04 -2.05 1.61
C PRO A 97 19.39 -2.43 0.17
N ILE A 98 20.40 -1.78 -0.38
CA ILE A 98 20.99 -2.16 -1.66
C ILE A 98 21.83 -3.41 -1.42
N PRO A 99 21.64 -4.50 -2.19
CA PRO A 99 22.45 -5.71 -2.04
C PRO A 99 23.95 -5.40 -2.15
N GLN A 100 24.77 -6.00 -1.27
CA GLN A 100 26.20 -5.76 -1.25
C GLN A 100 26.87 -6.05 -2.60
N THR A 101 26.42 -7.09 -3.30
CA THR A 101 26.90 -7.42 -4.65
C THR A 101 26.71 -6.29 -5.66
N GLN A 102 25.68 -5.48 -5.51
CA GLN A 102 25.45 -4.31 -6.35
C GLN A 102 26.39 -3.16 -5.98
N LEU A 103 26.58 -2.92 -4.68
CA LEU A 103 27.54 -1.91 -4.21
C LEU A 103 28.97 -2.23 -4.65
N ASP A 104 29.34 -3.51 -4.66
CA ASP A 104 30.67 -3.96 -5.05
C ASP A 104 30.91 -3.88 -6.56
N ALA A 105 29.86 -4.03 -7.35
CA ALA A 105 29.92 -4.01 -8.82
C ALA A 105 30.04 -2.59 -9.42
N VAL A 106 29.70 -1.55 -8.66
CA VAL A 106 29.73 -0.17 -9.15
C VAL A 106 31.15 0.40 -9.12
N ILE A 107 31.57 1.06 -10.19
CA ILE A 107 32.92 1.65 -10.34
C ILE A 107 33.06 2.90 -9.45
N ASN A 108 32.07 3.78 -9.45
CA ASN A 108 32.08 5.04 -8.68
C ASN A 108 31.47 4.88 -7.29
N LYS A 109 32.08 4.06 -6.45
CA LYS A 109 31.61 3.73 -5.09
C LYS A 109 31.37 4.95 -4.19
N GLU A 110 32.08 6.03 -4.43
CA GLU A 110 31.95 7.29 -3.70
C GLU A 110 30.56 7.94 -3.87
N GLU A 111 29.96 7.77 -5.05
CA GLU A 111 28.66 8.36 -5.40
C GLU A 111 27.49 7.40 -5.15
N PHE A 112 27.73 6.09 -5.27
CA PHE A 112 26.72 5.06 -5.10
C PHE A 112 26.87 4.37 -3.74
N LYS A 113 26.24 4.97 -2.73
CA LYS A 113 26.29 4.51 -1.34
C LYS A 113 25.03 3.76 -0.93
N GLN A 114 25.15 2.99 0.13
CA GLN A 114 24.01 2.35 0.80
C GLN A 114 22.98 3.39 1.24
N ASN A 115 21.71 3.00 1.22
CA ASN A 115 20.64 3.81 1.77
C ASN A 115 20.89 4.12 3.26
N THR A 116 20.57 5.33 3.67
CA THR A 116 20.74 5.79 5.05
C THR A 116 20.04 4.84 6.03
N GLY A 117 20.70 4.54 7.14
CA GLY A 117 20.17 3.63 8.17
C GLY A 117 20.60 2.17 8.02
N TYR A 118 21.13 1.80 6.85
CA TYR A 118 21.75 0.50 6.64
C TYR A 118 23.27 0.69 6.66
N SER A 119 23.96 0.02 7.62
CA SER A 119 25.41 0.03 7.68
C SER A 119 25.96 -0.66 6.43
N GLY A 120 26.60 0.14 5.56
CA GLY A 120 27.55 -0.41 4.62
C GLY A 120 28.83 -0.73 5.38
N ASN A 121 29.31 -1.94 5.30
CA ASN A 121 30.69 -2.25 5.68
C ASN A 121 31.63 -1.64 4.65
#